data_44c2893e4f4574c8d72da066b5c1ba6b
#
_entry.id   44c2893e4f4574c8d72da066b5c1ba6b
#
_cell.length_a   1.000
_cell.length_b   1.000
_cell.length_c   1.000
_cell.angle_alpha   90.00
_cell.angle_beta   90.00
_cell.angle_gamma   90.00
#
_symmetry.space_group_name_H-M   'P 1'
#
loop_
_entity.id
_entity.type
_entity.pdbx_description
1 polymer ?
#
loop_
_entity_poly.entity_id
_entity_poly.type
_entity_poly.pdbx_seq_one_letter_code
_entity_poly.pdbx_strand_id
1 'polypeptide(L)'
;MRTPSEPIFNVPTVVTATIAVLVLVHAMRTWVLTPEQDIQLLLLFSFIPARYDATVLAQGAVPGGLGAEIWSFVTYALIHGDWTHLGLNSVWLLAFGTPVARRFGAMRYLAFFAVTSAAGAAAHLATHSNAFVPMVGASASISGFMAAAMRFAFQRSGPLGLLGRDDDAYRVPALPLSAVLRDPRVLAFLGVWFALNLLFGIGSLSLDGGEQAIAWQAHIGGFLAGLLAFAAFDPVKALPAASEPDQPTIH
;
A
#
# COMPACT_ATOMS: atom_id res chain seq x y z
N MET A 1 -26.41 -20.30 -27.26
CA MET A 1 -26.13 -19.32 -26.18
C MET A 1 -24.65 -18.94 -26.28
N ARG A 2 -24.33 -17.69 -26.56
CA ARG A 2 -22.94 -17.22 -26.52
C ARG A 2 -22.55 -17.07 -25.05
N THR A 3 -21.58 -17.85 -24.60
CA THR A 3 -20.92 -17.58 -23.33
C THR A 3 -20.33 -16.18 -23.40
N PRO A 4 -20.61 -15.27 -22.46
CA PRO A 4 -19.95 -13.98 -22.41
C PRO A 4 -18.44 -14.25 -22.35
N SER A 5 -17.68 -13.71 -23.30
CA SER A 5 -16.22 -13.75 -23.20
C SER A 5 -15.81 -12.91 -22.00
N GLU A 6 -15.26 -13.53 -20.99
CA GLU A 6 -14.66 -12.78 -19.88
C GLU A 6 -13.54 -11.91 -20.44
N PRO A 7 -13.48 -10.62 -20.05
CA PRO A 7 -12.40 -9.75 -20.49
C PRO A 7 -11.06 -10.30 -19.99
N ILE A 8 -10.07 -10.38 -20.88
CA ILE A 8 -8.70 -10.87 -20.59
C ILE A 8 -8.05 -10.12 -19.42
N PHE A 9 -8.45 -8.86 -19.20
CA PHE A 9 -8.03 -8.03 -18.07
C PHE A 9 -9.25 -7.63 -17.22
N ASN A 10 -9.52 -8.43 -16.22
CA ASN A 10 -10.60 -8.16 -15.27
C ASN A 10 -10.06 -7.36 -14.04
N VAL A 11 -9.37 -6.23 -14.30
CA VAL A 11 -8.83 -5.34 -13.26
C VAL A 11 -9.82 -4.21 -12.98
N PRO A 12 -10.16 -3.91 -11.72
CA PRO A 12 -11.04 -2.79 -11.38
C PRO A 12 -10.53 -1.47 -11.92
N THR A 13 -11.42 -0.64 -12.48
CA THR A 13 -11.08 0.65 -13.09
C THR A 13 -10.29 1.57 -12.15
N VAL A 14 -10.56 1.54 -10.84
CA VAL A 14 -9.82 2.36 -9.87
C VAL A 14 -8.34 1.95 -9.79
N VAL A 15 -8.01 0.68 -9.94
CA VAL A 15 -6.61 0.21 -9.93
C VAL A 15 -5.89 0.65 -11.19
N THR A 16 -6.52 0.44 -12.36
CA THR A 16 -5.95 0.89 -13.64
C THR A 16 -5.82 2.41 -13.71
N ALA A 17 -6.81 3.14 -13.19
CA ALA A 17 -6.75 4.60 -13.09
C ALA A 17 -5.61 5.06 -12.16
N THR A 18 -5.42 4.40 -11.01
CA THR A 18 -4.31 4.70 -10.10
C THR A 18 -2.97 4.49 -10.84
N ILE A 19 -2.77 3.34 -11.47
CA ILE A 19 -1.54 3.07 -12.25
C ILE A 19 -1.35 4.11 -13.36
N ALA A 20 -2.42 4.46 -14.08
CA ALA A 20 -2.34 5.49 -15.13
C ALA A 20 -1.90 6.84 -14.56
N VAL A 21 -2.39 7.26 -13.40
CA VAL A 21 -1.93 8.48 -12.71
C VAL A 21 -0.45 8.40 -12.35
N LEU A 22 0.02 7.28 -11.80
CA LEU A 22 1.43 7.08 -11.46
C LEU A 22 2.32 7.19 -12.71
N VAL A 23 1.93 6.53 -13.80
CA VAL A 23 2.63 6.58 -15.09
C VAL A 23 2.65 7.99 -15.66
N LEU A 24 1.51 8.69 -15.66
CA LEU A 24 1.40 10.07 -16.16
C LEU A 24 2.28 11.05 -15.36
N VAL A 25 2.26 10.96 -14.02
CA VAL A 25 3.13 11.78 -13.16
C VAL A 25 4.59 11.53 -13.47
N HIS A 26 5.00 10.27 -13.58
CA HIS A 26 6.39 9.92 -13.86
C HIS A 26 6.82 10.34 -15.28
N ALA A 27 5.98 10.12 -16.28
CA ALA A 27 6.22 10.53 -17.66
C ALA A 27 6.34 12.06 -17.78
N MET A 28 5.46 12.81 -17.11
CA MET A 28 5.53 14.28 -17.05
C MET A 28 6.87 14.73 -16.45
N ARG A 29 7.30 14.15 -15.33
CA ARG A 29 8.57 14.46 -14.68
C ARG A 29 9.77 14.16 -15.57
N THR A 30 9.75 13.02 -16.27
CA THR A 30 10.88 12.54 -17.05
C THR A 30 11.01 13.24 -18.41
N TRP A 31 9.91 13.60 -19.06
CA TRP A 31 9.91 14.04 -20.46
C TRP A 31 9.42 15.47 -20.69
N VAL A 32 8.74 16.08 -19.72
CA VAL A 32 8.10 17.41 -19.91
C VAL A 32 8.74 18.47 -19.03
N LEU A 33 9.05 18.16 -17.77
CA LEU A 33 9.60 19.15 -16.84
C LEU A 33 11.09 19.39 -17.11
N THR A 34 11.54 20.65 -16.90
CA THR A 34 12.97 20.94 -16.80
C THR A 34 13.53 20.36 -15.48
N PRO A 35 14.86 20.17 -15.35
CA PRO A 35 15.47 19.71 -14.10
C PRO A 35 15.07 20.55 -12.88
N GLU A 36 15.00 21.88 -13.05
CA GLU A 36 14.63 22.81 -11.98
C GLU A 36 13.17 22.63 -11.57
N GLN A 37 12.26 22.45 -12.55
CA GLN A 37 10.83 22.20 -12.29
C GLN A 37 10.62 20.85 -11.61
N ASP A 38 11.37 19.80 -11.99
CA ASP A 38 11.31 18.49 -11.36
C ASP A 38 11.79 18.55 -9.90
N ILE A 39 12.88 19.25 -9.63
CA ILE A 39 13.35 19.49 -8.25
C ILE A 39 12.29 20.23 -7.44
N GLN A 40 11.64 21.27 -7.99
CA GLN A 40 10.56 21.97 -7.30
C GLN A 40 9.37 21.06 -7.01
N LEU A 41 8.98 20.20 -7.97
CA LEU A 41 7.91 19.23 -7.78
C LEU A 41 8.28 18.25 -6.64
N LEU A 42 9.49 17.73 -6.64
CA LEU A 42 9.97 16.84 -5.58
C LEU A 42 9.95 17.56 -4.22
N LEU A 43 10.43 18.79 -4.14
CA LEU A 43 10.43 19.56 -2.89
C LEU A 43 9.03 19.85 -2.38
N LEU A 44 8.01 19.98 -3.25
CA LEU A 44 6.64 20.28 -2.85
C LEU A 44 5.82 19.05 -2.51
N PHE A 45 6.00 17.93 -3.21
CA PHE A 45 5.07 16.80 -3.19
C PHE A 45 5.67 15.49 -2.67
N SER A 46 7.01 15.34 -2.60
CA SER A 46 7.62 14.20 -1.91
C SER A 46 7.55 14.37 -0.40
N PHE A 47 7.75 13.27 0.31
CA PHE A 47 7.82 13.32 1.77
C PHE A 47 9.27 13.55 2.21
N ILE A 48 9.53 14.70 2.83
CA ILE A 48 10.86 15.11 3.33
C ILE A 48 10.76 15.24 4.85
N PRO A 49 11.33 14.32 5.64
CA PRO A 49 11.23 14.36 7.11
C PRO A 49 11.73 15.66 7.73
N ALA A 50 12.82 16.22 7.22
CA ALA A 50 13.39 17.48 7.71
C ALA A 50 12.41 18.66 7.63
N ARG A 51 11.36 18.58 6.82
CA ARG A 51 10.28 19.59 6.77
C ARG A 51 9.59 19.78 8.11
N TYR A 52 9.59 18.78 8.98
CA TYR A 52 8.92 18.77 10.29
C TYR A 52 9.87 19.15 11.44
N ASP A 53 11.13 19.45 11.13
CA ASP A 53 12.08 19.97 12.12
C ASP A 53 11.89 21.47 12.31
N ALA A 54 11.68 21.91 13.54
CA ALA A 54 11.43 23.32 13.87
C ALA A 54 12.58 24.26 13.45
N THR A 55 13.82 23.77 13.47
CA THR A 55 15.00 24.56 13.08
C THR A 55 15.06 24.74 11.56
N VAL A 56 14.70 23.72 10.80
CA VAL A 56 14.61 23.74 9.33
C VAL A 56 13.45 24.65 8.88
N LEU A 57 12.30 24.56 9.53
CA LEU A 57 11.15 25.42 9.29
C LEU A 57 11.47 26.91 9.53
N ALA A 58 12.18 27.21 10.61
CA ALA A 58 12.58 28.60 10.93
C ALA A 58 13.52 29.21 9.87
N GLN A 59 14.28 28.39 9.17
CA GLN A 59 15.20 28.82 8.11
C GLN A 59 14.53 28.89 6.72
N GLY A 60 13.26 28.42 6.57
CA GLY A 60 12.57 28.35 5.29
C GLY A 60 13.22 27.43 4.25
N ALA A 61 14.00 26.45 4.71
CA ALA A 61 14.83 25.61 3.84
C ALA A 61 14.04 24.66 2.94
N VAL A 62 12.78 24.34 3.27
CA VAL A 62 11.92 23.46 2.46
C VAL A 62 10.67 24.23 2.03
N PRO A 63 10.42 24.40 0.71
CA PRO A 63 9.30 25.18 0.23
C PRO A 63 7.96 24.49 0.44
N GLY A 64 6.85 25.27 0.35
CA GLY A 64 5.47 24.77 0.34
C GLY A 64 4.68 24.99 1.63
N GLY A 65 5.34 25.40 2.72
CA GLY A 65 4.69 25.74 4.00
C GLY A 65 3.74 24.67 4.51
N LEU A 66 2.74 25.09 5.31
CA LEU A 66 1.74 24.19 5.93
C LEU A 66 1.02 23.27 4.91
N GLY A 67 0.79 23.75 3.69
CA GLY A 67 0.18 22.93 2.64
C GLY A 67 1.01 21.67 2.37
N ALA A 68 2.31 21.85 2.07
CA ALA A 68 3.21 20.74 1.79
C ALA A 68 3.44 19.84 3.02
N GLU A 69 3.38 20.39 4.22
CA GLU A 69 3.42 19.60 5.46
C GLU A 69 2.23 18.62 5.55
N ILE A 70 1.06 19.01 5.07
CA ILE A 70 -0.15 18.17 5.12
C ILE A 70 -0.20 17.19 3.95
N TRP A 71 -0.15 17.70 2.72
CA TRP A 71 -0.41 16.82 1.56
C TRP A 71 0.71 15.84 1.27
N SER A 72 1.98 16.15 1.64
CA SER A 72 3.11 15.26 1.36
C SER A 72 3.00 13.90 2.05
N PHE A 73 2.21 13.76 3.11
CA PHE A 73 1.88 12.45 3.71
C PHE A 73 1.19 11.48 2.73
N VAL A 74 0.60 12.00 1.66
CA VAL A 74 -0.10 11.18 0.65
C VAL A 74 0.51 11.35 -0.73
N THR A 75 0.88 12.58 -1.13
CA THR A 75 1.30 12.86 -2.51
C THR A 75 2.61 12.20 -2.90
N TYR A 76 3.50 11.93 -1.96
CA TYR A 76 4.74 11.20 -2.20
C TYR A 76 4.51 9.84 -2.84
N ALA A 77 3.37 9.21 -2.53
CA ALA A 77 2.99 7.92 -3.07
C ALA A 77 2.66 7.96 -4.58
N LEU A 78 2.45 9.15 -5.14
CA LEU A 78 2.20 9.33 -6.57
C LEU A 78 3.50 9.53 -7.38
N ILE A 79 4.63 9.72 -6.72
CA ILE A 79 5.92 10.03 -7.34
C ILE A 79 6.80 8.78 -7.27
N HIS A 80 7.63 8.55 -8.30
CA HIS A 80 8.56 7.42 -8.34
C HIS A 80 9.95 7.90 -8.78
N GLY A 81 11.01 7.27 -8.27
CA GLY A 81 12.39 7.62 -8.57
C GLY A 81 12.76 7.35 -10.03
N ASP A 82 12.34 6.21 -10.54
CA ASP A 82 12.67 5.72 -11.88
C ASP A 82 11.59 4.76 -12.42
N TRP A 83 11.73 4.34 -13.69
CA TRP A 83 10.78 3.46 -14.37
C TRP A 83 10.74 2.04 -13.78
N THR A 84 11.86 1.55 -13.23
CA THR A 84 11.92 0.22 -12.58
C THR A 84 11.11 0.25 -11.28
N HIS A 85 11.32 1.28 -10.46
CA HIS A 85 10.56 1.51 -9.23
C HIS A 85 9.06 1.62 -9.51
N LEU A 86 8.66 2.41 -10.52
CA LEU A 86 7.26 2.51 -10.95
C LEU A 86 6.71 1.17 -11.45
N GLY A 87 7.46 0.45 -12.26
CA GLY A 87 7.08 -0.86 -12.81
C GLY A 87 6.82 -1.88 -11.71
N LEU A 88 7.74 -2.01 -10.76
CA LEU A 88 7.59 -2.90 -9.60
C LEU A 88 6.36 -2.53 -8.75
N ASN A 89 6.19 -1.25 -8.44
CA ASN A 89 5.00 -0.80 -7.70
C ASN A 89 3.70 -1.08 -8.47
N SER A 90 3.69 -0.90 -9.79
CA SER A 90 2.53 -1.21 -10.64
C SER A 90 2.16 -2.69 -10.62
N VAL A 91 3.15 -3.59 -10.70
CA VAL A 91 2.94 -5.04 -10.59
C VAL A 91 2.36 -5.41 -9.22
N TRP A 92 2.93 -4.89 -8.14
CA TRP A 92 2.44 -5.15 -6.79
C TRP A 92 1.04 -4.54 -6.55
N LEU A 93 0.76 -3.37 -7.15
CA LEU A 93 -0.56 -2.75 -7.09
C LEU A 93 -1.61 -3.58 -7.85
N LEU A 94 -1.26 -4.16 -8.99
CA LEU A 94 -2.13 -5.13 -9.67
C LEU A 94 -2.40 -6.36 -8.81
N ALA A 95 -1.37 -6.90 -8.15
CA ALA A 95 -1.48 -8.11 -7.35
C ALA A 95 -2.34 -7.93 -6.08
N PHE A 96 -2.11 -6.85 -5.32
CA PHE A 96 -2.74 -6.63 -4.01
C PHE A 96 -3.84 -5.56 -4.02
N GLY A 97 -3.71 -4.55 -4.86
CA GLY A 97 -4.73 -3.53 -5.03
C GLY A 97 -6.00 -4.07 -5.68
N THR A 98 -5.88 -4.98 -6.67
CA THR A 98 -7.04 -5.59 -7.33
C THR A 98 -8.00 -6.30 -6.38
N PRO A 99 -7.56 -7.28 -5.56
CA PRO A 99 -8.47 -7.95 -4.64
C PRO A 99 -9.08 -6.99 -3.62
N VAL A 100 -8.32 -6.00 -3.14
CA VAL A 100 -8.84 -5.00 -2.20
C VAL A 100 -9.86 -4.09 -2.89
N ALA A 101 -9.59 -3.63 -4.11
CA ALA A 101 -10.55 -2.79 -4.86
C ALA A 101 -11.86 -3.53 -5.16
N ARG A 102 -11.81 -4.83 -5.49
CA ARG A 102 -13.01 -5.67 -5.68
C ARG A 102 -13.82 -5.81 -4.39
N ARG A 103 -13.14 -5.92 -3.25
CA ARG A 103 -13.78 -6.03 -1.94
C ARG A 103 -14.32 -4.72 -1.41
N PHE A 104 -13.53 -3.66 -1.46
CA PHE A 104 -13.83 -2.37 -0.83
C PHE A 104 -14.66 -1.44 -1.72
N GLY A 105 -14.56 -1.58 -3.03
CA GLY A 105 -15.04 -0.59 -4.00
C GLY A 105 -14.11 0.63 -4.10
N ALA A 106 -14.32 1.46 -5.12
CA ALA A 106 -13.39 2.51 -5.51
C ALA A 106 -13.11 3.55 -4.41
N MET A 107 -14.15 4.06 -3.75
CA MET A 107 -13.97 5.14 -2.76
C MET A 107 -13.21 4.68 -1.52
N ARG A 108 -13.54 3.48 -1.00
CA ARG A 108 -12.82 2.93 0.16
C ARG A 108 -11.39 2.53 -0.20
N TYR A 109 -11.17 2.04 -1.43
CA TYR A 109 -9.83 1.76 -1.95
C TYR A 109 -8.96 3.02 -1.94
N LEU A 110 -9.44 4.15 -2.47
CA LEU A 110 -8.70 5.42 -2.51
C LEU A 110 -8.45 5.98 -1.10
N ALA A 111 -9.46 5.93 -0.23
CA ALA A 111 -9.30 6.36 1.16
C ALA A 111 -8.31 5.47 1.92
N PHE A 112 -8.33 4.15 1.68
CA PHE A 112 -7.38 3.22 2.28
C PHE A 112 -5.96 3.43 1.74
N PHE A 113 -5.81 3.72 0.44
CA PHE A 113 -4.53 4.13 -0.17
C PHE A 113 -3.97 5.36 0.57
N ALA A 114 -4.79 6.39 0.78
CA ALA A 114 -4.35 7.61 1.46
C ALA A 114 -3.96 7.37 2.93
N VAL A 115 -4.77 6.59 3.67
CA VAL A 115 -4.50 6.28 5.09
C VAL A 115 -3.21 5.49 5.24
N THR A 116 -3.00 4.48 4.41
CA THR A 116 -1.79 3.64 4.48
C THR A 116 -0.55 4.36 3.97
N SER A 117 -0.68 5.28 2.99
CA SER A 117 0.39 6.22 2.63
C SER A 117 0.78 7.09 3.83
N ALA A 118 -0.21 7.74 4.46
CA ALA A 118 0.05 8.66 5.56
C ALA A 118 0.71 7.94 6.76
N ALA A 119 0.28 6.72 7.05
CA ALA A 119 0.90 5.91 8.10
C ALA A 119 2.34 5.49 7.75
N GLY A 120 2.61 5.20 6.48
CA GLY A 120 3.98 4.94 6.02
C GLY A 120 4.88 6.16 6.18
N ALA A 121 4.41 7.33 5.79
CA ALA A 121 5.13 8.58 5.98
C ALA A 121 5.39 8.88 7.47
N ALA A 122 4.39 8.66 8.33
CA ALA A 122 4.53 8.85 9.77
C ALA A 122 5.57 7.89 10.39
N ALA A 123 5.59 6.63 9.97
CA ALA A 123 6.59 5.66 10.42
C ALA A 123 8.02 6.05 9.97
N HIS A 124 8.15 6.54 8.74
CA HIS A 124 9.43 7.04 8.23
C HIS A 124 9.88 8.29 8.98
N LEU A 125 8.98 9.24 9.23
CA LEU A 125 9.27 10.43 10.03
C LEU A 125 9.77 10.09 11.45
N ALA A 126 9.13 9.15 12.12
CA ALA A 126 9.49 8.73 13.46
C ALA A 126 10.91 8.17 13.58
N THR A 127 11.47 7.66 12.48
CA THR A 127 12.80 7.04 12.43
C THR A 127 13.86 7.91 11.73
N HIS A 128 13.45 8.93 10.97
CA HIS A 128 14.34 9.76 10.13
C HIS A 128 13.98 11.25 10.21
N SER A 129 13.63 11.77 11.39
CA SER A 129 13.10 13.12 11.58
C SER A 129 13.92 14.25 10.92
N ASN A 130 15.24 14.09 10.81
CA ASN A 130 16.13 15.13 10.26
C ASN A 130 16.61 14.83 8.83
N ALA A 131 16.05 13.82 8.15
CA ALA A 131 16.50 13.45 6.82
C ALA A 131 15.98 14.44 5.77
N PHE A 132 16.90 14.95 4.95
CA PHE A 132 16.58 15.81 3.80
C PHE A 132 16.29 15.02 2.52
N VAL A 133 16.51 13.71 2.52
CA VAL A 133 16.29 12.85 1.36
C VAL A 133 14.79 12.72 1.09
N PRO A 134 14.32 13.07 -0.11
CA PRO A 134 12.92 12.91 -0.48
C PRO A 134 12.52 11.43 -0.54
N MET A 135 11.53 11.02 0.23
CA MET A 135 10.90 9.71 0.11
C MET A 135 9.78 9.78 -0.93
N VAL A 136 9.74 8.82 -1.85
CA VAL A 136 8.75 8.68 -2.93
C VAL A 136 8.35 7.22 -3.13
N GLY A 137 7.19 6.98 -3.73
CA GLY A 137 6.72 5.65 -4.11
C GLY A 137 5.42 5.20 -3.43
N ALA A 138 4.60 4.44 -4.16
CA ALA A 138 3.33 3.89 -3.68
C ALA A 138 3.48 2.68 -2.74
N SER A 139 4.69 2.23 -2.48
CA SER A 139 5.01 0.97 -1.82
C SER A 139 4.47 0.83 -0.39
N ALA A 140 4.37 1.93 0.37
CA ALA A 140 3.72 1.92 1.69
C ALA A 140 2.22 1.60 1.58
N SER A 141 1.50 2.20 0.63
CA SER A 141 0.10 1.88 0.38
C SER A 141 -0.08 0.45 -0.13
N ILE A 142 0.81 -0.01 -1.01
CA ILE A 142 0.82 -1.38 -1.52
C ILE A 142 1.04 -2.38 -0.36
N SER A 143 1.93 -2.07 0.57
CA SER A 143 2.11 -2.86 1.80
C SER A 143 0.83 -2.93 2.64
N GLY A 144 0.08 -1.82 2.71
CA GLY A 144 -1.24 -1.77 3.32
C GLY A 144 -2.27 -2.64 2.60
N PHE A 145 -2.32 -2.59 1.27
CA PHE A 145 -3.18 -3.48 0.48
C PHE A 145 -2.81 -4.95 0.64
N MET A 146 -1.54 -5.26 0.72
CA MET A 146 -1.06 -6.61 0.99
C MET A 146 -1.56 -7.11 2.35
N ALA A 147 -1.44 -6.29 3.40
CA ALA A 147 -1.95 -6.60 4.73
C ALA A 147 -3.47 -6.82 4.72
N ALA A 148 -4.22 -5.99 3.99
CA ALA A 148 -5.66 -6.15 3.82
C ALA A 148 -6.01 -7.44 3.08
N ALA A 149 -5.34 -7.75 1.98
CA ALA A 149 -5.58 -8.94 1.17
C ALA A 149 -5.37 -10.23 1.97
N MET A 150 -4.39 -10.30 2.87
CA MET A 150 -4.14 -11.46 3.71
C MET A 150 -5.32 -11.84 4.61
N ARG A 151 -6.22 -10.90 4.93
CA ARG A 151 -7.40 -11.16 5.76
C ARG A 151 -8.43 -12.07 5.08
N PHE A 152 -8.42 -12.16 3.74
CA PHE A 152 -9.42 -12.91 2.99
C PHE A 152 -8.87 -13.71 1.81
N ALA A 153 -7.75 -13.28 1.21
CA ALA A 153 -7.29 -13.85 -0.07
C ALA A 153 -6.79 -15.28 0.03
N PHE A 154 -6.12 -15.65 1.11
CA PHE A 154 -5.54 -17.00 1.30
C PHE A 154 -6.53 -18.03 1.83
N GLN A 155 -7.77 -17.66 2.11
CA GLN A 155 -8.80 -18.59 2.51
C GLN A 155 -9.12 -19.60 1.39
N ARG A 156 -9.66 -20.78 1.74
CA ARG A 156 -9.98 -21.83 0.79
C ARG A 156 -10.93 -21.38 -0.32
N SER A 157 -11.91 -20.52 0.03
CA SER A 157 -12.87 -19.90 -0.89
C SER A 157 -12.47 -18.47 -1.27
N GLY A 158 -11.32 -17.98 -0.84
CA GLY A 158 -10.80 -16.67 -1.21
C GLY A 158 -10.16 -16.67 -2.60
N PRO A 159 -9.83 -15.50 -3.16
CA PRO A 159 -9.36 -15.37 -4.54
C PRO A 159 -8.02 -16.06 -4.84
N LEU A 160 -7.21 -16.35 -3.83
CA LEU A 160 -5.99 -17.17 -3.95
C LEU A 160 -6.17 -18.59 -3.39
N GLY A 161 -7.41 -18.95 -3.03
CA GLY A 161 -7.76 -20.28 -2.55
C GLY A 161 -8.07 -21.26 -3.67
N LEU A 162 -8.16 -22.55 -3.32
CA LEU A 162 -8.42 -23.63 -4.29
C LEU A 162 -9.82 -23.55 -4.93
N LEU A 163 -10.79 -22.93 -4.27
CA LEU A 163 -12.19 -22.84 -4.70
C LEU A 163 -12.63 -21.45 -5.13
N GLY A 164 -11.74 -20.44 -5.02
CA GLY A 164 -12.05 -19.04 -5.31
C GLY A 164 -11.97 -18.70 -6.79
N ARG A 165 -12.98 -19.08 -7.58
CA ARG A 165 -12.99 -18.83 -9.03
C ARG A 165 -13.91 -17.71 -9.47
N ASP A 166 -14.83 -17.25 -8.60
CA ASP A 166 -15.87 -16.29 -8.92
C ASP A 166 -15.71 -14.99 -8.12
N ASP A 167 -16.47 -13.97 -8.49
CA ASP A 167 -16.48 -12.66 -7.77
C ASP A 167 -16.87 -12.79 -6.28
N ASP A 168 -17.60 -13.84 -5.90
CA ASP A 168 -17.92 -14.15 -4.52
C ASP A 168 -16.70 -14.48 -3.65
N ALA A 169 -15.59 -14.92 -4.27
CA ALA A 169 -14.33 -15.16 -3.57
C ALA A 169 -13.79 -13.90 -2.87
N TYR A 170 -14.09 -12.71 -3.39
CA TYR A 170 -13.70 -11.45 -2.75
C TYR A 170 -14.60 -11.03 -1.59
N ARG A 171 -15.76 -11.69 -1.42
CA ARG A 171 -16.77 -11.42 -0.39
C ARG A 171 -16.80 -12.43 0.76
N VAL A 172 -15.85 -13.37 0.77
CA VAL A 172 -15.72 -14.29 1.92
C VAL A 172 -15.50 -13.51 3.22
N PRO A 173 -16.11 -13.92 4.35
CA PRO A 173 -15.86 -13.27 5.64
C PRO A 173 -14.37 -13.22 5.97
N ALA A 174 -13.87 -12.07 6.42
CA ALA A 174 -12.47 -11.92 6.75
C ALA A 174 -12.10 -12.76 7.99
N LEU A 175 -10.95 -13.42 7.95
CA LEU A 175 -10.42 -14.14 9.10
C LEU A 175 -10.01 -13.17 10.22
N PRO A 176 -10.16 -13.57 11.50
CA PRO A 176 -9.58 -12.84 12.61
C PRO A 176 -8.04 -12.85 12.47
N LEU A 177 -7.38 -11.80 12.99
CA LEU A 177 -5.91 -11.69 12.91
C LEU A 177 -5.18 -12.91 13.45
N SER A 178 -5.69 -13.47 14.56
CA SER A 178 -5.11 -14.67 15.17
C SER A 178 -5.10 -15.89 14.23
N ALA A 179 -6.10 -16.02 13.37
CA ALA A 179 -6.15 -17.09 12.38
C ALA A 179 -5.22 -16.81 11.19
N VAL A 180 -5.17 -15.57 10.72
CA VAL A 180 -4.26 -15.14 9.65
C VAL A 180 -2.80 -15.36 10.04
N LEU A 181 -2.42 -14.97 11.26
CA LEU A 181 -1.05 -15.11 11.76
C LEU A 181 -0.68 -16.55 12.20
N ARG A 182 -1.59 -17.51 12.05
CA ARG A 182 -1.34 -18.96 12.24
C ARG A 182 -1.29 -19.73 10.92
N ASP A 183 -1.70 -19.10 9.81
CA ASP A 183 -1.64 -19.76 8.48
C ASP A 183 -0.18 -19.80 8.01
N PRO A 184 0.42 -21.00 7.81
CA PRO A 184 1.82 -21.14 7.43
C PRO A 184 2.12 -20.49 6.06
N ARG A 185 1.14 -20.41 5.17
CA ARG A 185 1.30 -19.74 3.85
C ARG A 185 1.45 -18.25 4.03
N VAL A 186 0.64 -17.64 4.91
CA VAL A 186 0.73 -16.22 5.25
C VAL A 186 2.05 -15.93 5.95
N LEU A 187 2.46 -16.76 6.90
CA LEU A 187 3.74 -16.59 7.62
C LEU A 187 4.94 -16.73 6.68
N ALA A 188 4.94 -17.70 5.77
CA ALA A 188 5.99 -17.86 4.77
C ALA A 188 6.06 -16.62 3.85
N PHE A 189 4.92 -16.16 3.36
CA PHE A 189 4.83 -14.96 2.54
C PHE A 189 5.35 -13.71 3.29
N LEU A 190 4.92 -13.50 4.53
CA LEU A 190 5.41 -12.41 5.38
C LEU A 190 6.90 -12.49 5.64
N GLY A 191 7.41 -13.70 5.92
CA GLY A 191 8.84 -13.93 6.13
C GLY A 191 9.68 -13.53 4.92
N VAL A 192 9.26 -13.92 3.71
CA VAL A 192 9.93 -13.53 2.47
C VAL A 192 9.82 -12.02 2.25
N TRP A 193 8.62 -11.45 2.39
CA TRP A 193 8.42 -10.01 2.21
C TRP A 193 9.26 -9.19 3.19
N PHE A 194 9.28 -9.57 4.46
CA PHE A 194 10.07 -8.88 5.49
C PHE A 194 11.58 -9.01 5.23
N ALA A 195 12.04 -10.21 4.86
CA ALA A 195 13.43 -10.44 4.51
C ALA A 195 13.89 -9.59 3.32
N LEU A 196 13.06 -9.48 2.27
CA LEU A 196 13.35 -8.60 1.12
C LEU A 196 13.38 -7.13 1.53
N ASN A 197 12.42 -6.66 2.35
CA ASN A 197 12.44 -5.30 2.86
C ASN A 197 13.71 -4.99 3.65
N LEU A 198 14.15 -5.91 4.49
CA LEU A 198 15.36 -5.76 5.29
C LEU A 198 16.62 -5.79 4.41
N LEU A 199 16.67 -6.73 3.47
CA LEU A 199 17.80 -6.90 2.55
C LEU A 199 18.04 -5.64 1.70
N PHE A 200 16.97 -5.09 1.12
CA PHE A 200 17.05 -3.89 0.27
C PHE A 200 17.03 -2.58 1.08
N GLY A 201 16.59 -2.59 2.33
CA GLY A 201 16.52 -1.41 3.19
C GLY A 201 17.78 -1.16 4.01
N ILE A 202 18.48 -2.22 4.43
CA ILE A 202 19.72 -2.13 5.24
C ILE A 202 20.93 -2.45 4.37
N GLY A 203 20.76 -3.31 3.36
CA GLY A 203 21.82 -3.73 2.46
C GLY A 203 22.08 -2.73 1.35
N SER A 204 23.31 -2.64 0.91
CA SER A 204 23.78 -1.90 -0.25
C SER A 204 23.33 -2.49 -1.61
N LEU A 205 22.31 -3.32 -1.62
CA LEU A 205 21.73 -3.91 -2.83
C LEU A 205 20.65 -2.98 -3.40
N SER A 206 21.07 -1.95 -4.12
CA SER A 206 20.17 -1.24 -5.02
C SER A 206 20.08 -2.00 -6.34
N LEU A 207 18.84 -2.25 -6.82
CA LEU A 207 18.60 -2.95 -8.09
C LEU A 207 19.07 -2.14 -9.31
N ASP A 208 19.34 -0.86 -9.13
CA ASP A 208 19.71 0.12 -10.18
C ASP A 208 21.10 0.76 -9.99
N GLY A 209 21.87 0.32 -8.98
CA GLY A 209 23.20 0.88 -8.69
C GLY A 209 23.18 2.27 -8.02
N GLY A 210 21.99 2.79 -7.63
CA GLY A 210 21.84 4.04 -6.89
C GLY A 210 21.98 3.86 -5.39
N GLU A 211 22.48 4.86 -4.67
CA GLU A 211 22.67 4.83 -3.20
C GLU A 211 21.36 5.03 -2.41
N GLN A 212 20.19 4.99 -3.05
CA GLN A 212 18.91 5.20 -2.35
C GLN A 212 18.44 3.92 -1.64
N ALA A 213 18.66 3.87 -0.34
CA ALA A 213 18.09 2.83 0.51
C ALA A 213 16.55 2.88 0.47
N ILE A 214 15.93 1.73 0.31
CA ILE A 214 14.47 1.61 0.39
C ILE A 214 13.99 2.05 1.78
N ALA A 215 12.99 2.92 1.83
CA ALA A 215 12.36 3.37 3.09
C ALA A 215 11.50 2.24 3.69
N TRP A 216 12.14 1.14 4.11
CA TRP A 216 11.45 -0.06 4.62
C TRP A 216 10.55 0.24 5.83
N GLN A 217 10.88 1.26 6.63
CA GLN A 217 10.05 1.72 7.75
C GLN A 217 8.68 2.21 7.27
N ALA A 218 8.64 2.89 6.11
CA ALA A 218 7.38 3.31 5.51
C ALA A 218 6.54 2.10 5.07
N HIS A 219 7.17 1.03 4.57
CA HIS A 219 6.48 -0.22 4.22
C HIS A 219 5.87 -0.87 5.46
N ILE A 220 6.61 -0.94 6.57
CA ILE A 220 6.09 -1.46 7.84
C ILE A 220 4.92 -0.59 8.35
N GLY A 221 5.06 0.74 8.31
CA GLY A 221 4.00 1.65 8.72
C GLY A 221 2.71 1.47 7.91
N GLY A 222 2.84 1.42 6.58
CA GLY A 222 1.73 1.15 5.68
C GLY A 222 1.08 -0.22 5.91
N PHE A 223 1.90 -1.26 6.08
CA PHE A 223 1.45 -2.62 6.39
C PHE A 223 0.65 -2.68 7.69
N LEU A 224 1.19 -2.16 8.78
CA LEU A 224 0.53 -2.17 10.10
C LEU A 224 -0.78 -1.39 10.06
N ALA A 225 -0.79 -0.20 9.43
CA ALA A 225 -2.01 0.57 9.25
C ALA A 225 -3.05 -0.21 8.42
N GLY A 226 -2.63 -0.86 7.34
CA GLY A 226 -3.50 -1.70 6.53
C GLY A 226 -4.12 -2.87 7.30
N LEU A 227 -3.33 -3.50 8.15
CA LEU A 227 -3.78 -4.60 8.99
C LEU A 227 -4.80 -4.15 10.04
N LEU A 228 -4.56 -3.02 10.69
CA LEU A 228 -5.39 -2.49 11.77
C LEU A 228 -6.66 -1.79 11.25
N ALA A 229 -6.52 -1.01 10.17
CA ALA A 229 -7.63 -0.27 9.59
C ALA A 229 -8.57 -1.14 8.75
N PHE A 230 -8.17 -2.35 8.36
CA PHE A 230 -8.96 -3.23 7.48
C PHE A 230 -10.44 -3.30 7.88
N ALA A 231 -10.72 -3.56 9.15
CA ALA A 231 -12.09 -3.77 9.64
C ALA A 231 -12.99 -2.52 9.48
N ALA A 232 -12.41 -1.32 9.54
CA ALA A 232 -13.14 -0.07 9.35
C ALA A 232 -13.50 0.18 7.86
N PHE A 233 -12.71 -0.40 6.94
CA PHE A 233 -12.91 -0.26 5.50
C PHE A 233 -13.68 -1.42 4.87
N ASP A 234 -13.74 -2.58 5.56
CA ASP A 234 -14.34 -3.80 5.03
C ASP A 234 -15.89 -3.70 4.99
N PRO A 235 -16.50 -3.73 3.78
CA PRO A 235 -17.96 -3.74 3.68
C PRO A 235 -18.60 -5.09 4.00
N VAL A 236 -17.79 -6.16 4.07
CA VAL A 236 -18.27 -7.52 4.30
C VAL A 236 -18.35 -7.76 5.80
N LYS A 237 -19.57 -7.97 6.29
CA LYS A 237 -19.81 -8.24 7.72
C LYS A 237 -19.18 -9.58 8.12
N ALA A 238 -18.54 -9.61 9.28
CA ALA A 238 -18.12 -10.87 9.89
C ALA A 238 -19.36 -11.75 10.14
N LEU A 239 -19.23 -13.07 9.95
CA LEU A 239 -20.26 -13.99 10.40
C LEU A 239 -20.45 -13.81 11.92
N PRO A 240 -21.69 -13.81 12.45
CA PRO A 240 -21.90 -13.88 13.87
C PRO A 240 -21.13 -15.07 14.43
N ALA A 241 -20.46 -14.89 15.56
CA ALA A 241 -19.88 -16.04 16.27
C ALA A 241 -20.98 -17.07 16.44
N ALA A 242 -20.73 -18.31 16.00
CA ALA A 242 -21.69 -19.39 16.21
C ALA A 242 -22.03 -19.40 17.70
N SER A 243 -23.28 -19.16 18.05
CA SER A 243 -23.77 -19.38 19.41
C SER A 243 -23.40 -20.83 19.74
N GLU A 244 -22.70 -21.03 20.86
CA GLU A 244 -22.48 -22.39 21.38
C GLU A 244 -23.82 -23.12 21.38
N PRO A 245 -23.86 -24.35 20.84
CA PRO A 245 -25.10 -25.13 20.90
C PRO A 245 -25.46 -25.27 22.37
N ASP A 246 -26.70 -24.87 22.70
CA ASP A 246 -27.29 -25.02 24.02
C ASP A 246 -27.04 -26.46 24.50
N GLN A 247 -26.21 -26.63 25.50
CA GLN A 247 -25.97 -27.97 26.06
C GLN A 247 -27.29 -28.42 26.65
N PRO A 248 -27.82 -29.60 26.27
CA PRO A 248 -29.03 -30.09 26.87
C PRO A 248 -28.78 -30.27 28.36
N THR A 249 -29.51 -29.51 29.19
CA THR A 249 -29.55 -29.70 30.63
C THR A 249 -30.17 -31.09 30.88
N ILE A 250 -29.33 -32.04 31.23
CA ILE A 250 -29.76 -33.35 31.71
C ILE A 250 -30.33 -33.15 33.12
N HIS A 251 -31.65 -33.25 33.21
CA HIS A 251 -32.37 -33.37 34.48
C HIS A 251 -32.54 -34.82 34.85
#